data_4cd87802af7fea5626a789ecbdb8af7b
#
_entry.id   4cd87802af7fea5626a789ecbdb8af7b
#
_cell.length_a   1.000
_cell.length_b   1.000
_cell.length_c   1.000
_cell.angle_alpha   90.00
_cell.angle_beta   90.00
_cell.angle_gamma   90.00
#
_symmetry.space_group_name_H-M   'P 1'
#
loop_
_entity.id
_entity.type
_entity.pdbx_description
1 polymer ?
#
loop_
_entity_poly.entity_id
_entity_poly.type
_entity_poly.pdbx_seq_one_letter_code
_entity_poly.pdbx_strand_id
1 'polypeptide(L)'
;SGCINQTGILNIQTTKEFGESTVAKILDLVENASDKKGRIENFITRFARYYTPVVVFAALALAILPPLITQQPFSTWIYRALTFLVISCPCALVISIPLSFFGGIGGASKIGVLVKGSNYLEALANTEVVVFDKTGTLTKGSFAVSEIHPVGMKEAQLLELAAYAEDYSNHPISLSIKNAYGQKIDNSRVSDVQEIAGHGVQAVIDGKTILAGNTKLMEKAHIKYTPSSAVGTVVYLACDGKYAGCIIIDDEIKADAPAAIKLLKSAGIRKTVMLTGDADAVGKKVAGQLHLDQVYTELLPADKVDRVESLLKQKSEKGMLAFVGDGINDAPVLARADVGIAMGGLGSDAAIEAADVVLMTDEPSKIAAVMKI
;
A
#
# COMPACT_ATOMS: atom_id res chain seq x y z
N SER A 1 5.23 -12.96 -16.34
CA SER A 1 6.33 -12.24 -15.68
C SER A 1 5.85 -11.70 -14.34
N GLY A 2 6.77 -11.52 -13.37
CA GLY A 2 6.44 -11.09 -12.00
C GLY A 2 6.31 -12.22 -10.99
N CYS A 3 6.54 -13.48 -11.38
CA CYS A 3 6.61 -14.62 -10.46
C CYS A 3 8.05 -15.04 -10.25
N ILE A 4 8.39 -15.44 -9.03
CA ILE A 4 9.70 -16.01 -8.66
C ILE A 4 9.54 -17.52 -8.59
N ASN A 5 10.38 -18.25 -9.33
CA ASN A 5 10.42 -19.71 -9.23
C ASN A 5 11.10 -20.10 -7.91
N GLN A 6 10.38 -20.77 -7.02
CA GLN A 6 10.92 -21.24 -5.75
C GLN A 6 11.42 -22.69 -5.85
N THR A 7 10.78 -23.54 -6.66
CA THR A 7 11.12 -24.96 -6.77
C THR A 7 10.76 -25.49 -8.17
N GLY A 8 11.57 -26.43 -8.67
CA GLY A 8 11.32 -27.12 -9.93
C GLY A 8 11.86 -26.41 -11.18
N ILE A 9 11.68 -27.06 -12.34
CA ILE A 9 12.10 -26.56 -13.66
C ILE A 9 10.89 -25.97 -14.37
N LEU A 10 10.99 -24.70 -14.78
CA LEU A 10 9.96 -24.04 -15.58
C LEU A 10 10.35 -24.09 -17.07
N ASN A 11 9.46 -24.64 -17.90
CA ASN A 11 9.55 -24.48 -19.35
C ASN A 11 8.78 -23.22 -19.74
N ILE A 12 9.50 -22.19 -20.21
CA ILE A 12 8.94 -20.90 -20.57
C ILE A 12 8.96 -20.73 -22.08
N GLN A 13 7.79 -20.49 -22.66
CA GLN A 13 7.66 -20.08 -24.05
C GLN A 13 7.30 -18.59 -24.09
N THR A 14 8.14 -17.79 -24.76
CA THR A 14 7.87 -16.36 -24.96
C THR A 14 6.79 -16.20 -26.03
N THR A 15 5.75 -15.45 -25.70
CA THR A 15 4.62 -15.18 -26.62
C THR A 15 4.62 -13.75 -27.15
N LYS A 16 5.45 -12.86 -26.58
CA LYS A 16 5.58 -11.44 -26.91
C LYS A 16 7.03 -11.00 -26.80
N GLU A 17 7.40 -9.96 -27.51
CA GLU A 17 8.70 -9.28 -27.36
C GLU A 17 8.79 -8.57 -25.99
N PHE A 18 10.03 -8.28 -25.55
CA PHE A 18 10.27 -7.64 -24.24
C PHE A 18 9.51 -6.32 -24.08
N GLY A 19 9.47 -5.46 -25.12
CA GLY A 19 8.74 -4.18 -25.10
C GLY A 19 7.23 -4.31 -24.89
N GLU A 20 6.64 -5.47 -25.22
CA GLU A 20 5.23 -5.75 -24.98
C GLU A 20 4.97 -6.53 -23.68
N SER A 21 6.03 -6.85 -22.94
CA SER A 21 5.92 -7.57 -21.66
C SER A 21 5.25 -6.73 -20.59
N THR A 22 4.63 -7.38 -19.61
CA THR A 22 4.02 -6.69 -18.45
C THR A 22 5.05 -5.84 -17.71
N VAL A 23 6.29 -6.31 -17.57
CA VAL A 23 7.37 -5.58 -16.90
C VAL A 23 7.73 -4.31 -17.67
N ALA A 24 7.91 -4.40 -19.01
CA ALA A 24 8.21 -3.23 -19.83
C ALA A 24 7.09 -2.18 -19.76
N LYS A 25 5.83 -2.61 -19.77
CA LYS A 25 4.67 -1.70 -19.60
C LYS A 25 4.65 -1.05 -18.21
N ILE A 26 4.99 -1.79 -17.15
CA ILE A 26 5.08 -1.22 -15.80
C ILE A 26 6.19 -0.18 -15.74
N LEU A 27 7.37 -0.44 -16.31
CA LEU A 27 8.48 0.51 -16.36
C LEU A 27 8.11 1.79 -17.14
N ASP A 28 7.48 1.64 -18.30
CA ASP A 28 6.98 2.76 -19.11
C ASP A 28 5.94 3.59 -18.34
N LEU A 29 5.04 2.93 -17.61
CA LEU A 29 4.06 3.63 -16.74
C LEU A 29 4.74 4.39 -15.59
N VAL A 30 5.80 3.85 -14.97
CA VAL A 30 6.55 4.54 -13.90
C VAL A 30 7.24 5.78 -14.47
N GLU A 31 7.94 5.64 -15.59
CA GLU A 31 8.66 6.75 -16.23
C GLU A 31 7.71 7.88 -16.64
N ASN A 32 6.62 7.55 -17.33
CA ASN A 32 5.63 8.53 -17.77
C ASN A 32 4.77 9.10 -16.61
N ALA A 33 4.58 8.34 -15.52
CA ALA A 33 3.82 8.82 -14.37
C ALA A 33 4.60 9.89 -13.58
N SER A 34 5.91 9.74 -13.46
CA SER A 34 6.77 10.73 -12.79
C SER A 34 6.71 12.10 -13.47
N ASP A 35 6.64 12.13 -14.80
CA ASP A 35 6.52 13.38 -15.57
C ASP A 35 5.16 14.07 -15.39
N LYS A 36 4.11 13.30 -15.09
CA LYS A 36 2.75 13.83 -14.88
C LYS A 36 2.51 14.34 -13.46
N LYS A 37 3.41 14.09 -12.52
CA LYS A 37 3.28 14.54 -11.13
C LYS A 37 3.36 16.05 -11.07
N GLY A 38 2.32 16.69 -10.51
CA GLY A 38 2.27 18.13 -10.33
C GLY A 38 3.43 18.63 -9.45
N ARG A 39 4.09 19.71 -9.86
CA ARG A 39 5.12 20.34 -9.02
C ARG A 39 4.44 21.06 -7.86
N ILE A 40 4.72 20.61 -6.64
CA ILE A 40 4.28 21.30 -5.42
C ILE A 40 5.13 22.57 -5.28
N GLU A 41 4.48 23.73 -5.34
CA GLU A 41 5.14 25.02 -5.20
C GLU A 41 5.48 25.27 -3.72
N ASN A 42 6.77 25.42 -3.43
CA ASN A 42 7.21 25.68 -2.06
C ASN A 42 6.64 27.00 -1.52
N PHE A 43 6.21 27.00 -0.27
CA PHE A 43 5.70 28.18 0.42
C PHE A 43 6.63 29.41 0.30
N ILE A 44 7.95 29.19 0.44
CA ILE A 44 8.96 30.27 0.32
C ILE A 44 8.91 30.93 -1.06
N THR A 45 8.83 30.14 -2.13
CA THR A 45 8.77 30.65 -3.51
C THR A 45 7.51 31.48 -3.72
N ARG A 46 6.38 31.01 -3.22
CA ARG A 46 5.10 31.73 -3.32
C ARG A 46 5.13 33.02 -2.52
N PHE A 47 5.64 32.99 -1.29
CA PHE A 47 5.79 34.17 -0.47
C PHE A 47 6.72 35.20 -1.12
N ALA A 48 7.92 34.78 -1.57
CA ALA A 48 8.89 35.66 -2.21
C ALA A 48 8.33 36.35 -3.47
N ARG A 49 7.51 35.67 -4.25
CA ARG A 49 6.88 36.20 -5.47
C ARG A 49 6.07 37.48 -5.21
N TYR A 50 5.40 37.58 -4.07
CA TYR A 50 4.56 38.74 -3.74
C TYR A 50 5.32 39.74 -2.83
N TYR A 51 6.03 39.23 -1.81
CA TYR A 51 6.69 40.04 -0.83
C TYR A 51 7.80 40.93 -1.43
N THR A 52 8.68 40.35 -2.24
CA THR A 52 9.84 41.05 -2.81
C THR A 52 9.44 42.26 -3.67
N PRO A 53 8.52 42.18 -4.62
CA PRO A 53 8.06 43.33 -5.39
C PRO A 53 7.48 44.43 -4.51
N VAL A 54 6.64 44.08 -3.52
CA VAL A 54 6.01 45.05 -2.61
C VAL A 54 7.09 45.86 -1.84
N VAL A 55 8.06 45.16 -1.28
CA VAL A 55 9.15 45.82 -0.51
C VAL A 55 10.03 46.70 -1.41
N VAL A 56 10.35 46.21 -2.63
CA VAL A 56 11.16 46.99 -3.59
C VAL A 56 10.42 48.26 -4.05
N PHE A 57 9.13 48.16 -4.39
CA PHE A 57 8.34 49.31 -4.77
C PHE A 57 8.15 50.30 -3.59
N ALA A 58 7.95 49.81 -2.39
CA ALA A 58 7.87 50.64 -1.18
C ALA A 58 9.21 51.41 -0.93
N ALA A 59 10.34 50.73 -1.08
CA ALA A 59 11.66 51.36 -0.95
C ALA A 59 11.89 52.43 -2.03
N LEU A 60 11.50 52.13 -3.27
CA LEU A 60 11.60 53.10 -4.38
C LEU A 60 10.72 54.33 -4.10
N ALA A 61 9.48 54.13 -3.66
CA ALA A 61 8.62 55.23 -3.25
C ALA A 61 9.21 56.07 -2.12
N LEU A 62 9.82 55.39 -1.11
CA LEU A 62 10.50 56.06 0.01
C LEU A 62 11.72 56.85 -0.44
N ALA A 63 12.45 56.43 -1.47
CA ALA A 63 13.59 57.14 -2.03
C ALA A 63 13.18 58.38 -2.81
N ILE A 64 12.03 58.38 -3.50
CA ILE A 64 11.65 59.42 -4.45
C ILE A 64 10.60 60.40 -3.89
N LEU A 65 9.51 59.91 -3.28
CA LEU A 65 8.38 60.77 -2.90
C LEU A 65 8.73 61.77 -1.77
N PRO A 66 9.34 61.36 -0.64
CA PRO A 66 9.60 62.30 0.45
C PRO A 66 10.58 63.46 0.09
N PRO A 67 11.69 63.24 -0.63
CA PRO A 67 12.56 64.36 -1.00
C PRO A 67 11.86 65.37 -1.90
N LEU A 68 10.95 64.96 -2.78
CA LEU A 68 10.19 65.84 -3.60
C LEU A 68 9.18 66.71 -2.80
N ILE A 69 8.62 66.16 -1.70
CA ILE A 69 7.67 66.88 -0.82
C ILE A 69 8.39 67.75 0.21
N THR A 70 9.44 67.22 0.85
CA THR A 70 10.12 67.84 1.99
C THR A 70 11.30 68.75 1.59
N GLN A 71 11.71 68.74 0.31
CA GLN A 71 12.88 69.43 -0.25
C GLN A 71 14.21 69.07 0.45
N GLN A 72 14.26 67.92 1.09
CA GLN A 72 15.46 67.39 1.73
C GLN A 72 16.38 66.72 0.69
N PRO A 73 17.71 66.59 0.98
CA PRO A 73 18.65 65.95 0.05
C PRO A 73 18.23 64.51 -0.28
N PHE A 74 18.26 64.15 -1.57
CA PHE A 74 18.00 62.78 -2.04
C PHE A 74 18.90 61.74 -1.38
N SER A 75 20.14 62.07 -1.10
CA SER A 75 21.11 61.19 -0.43
C SER A 75 20.59 60.64 0.92
N THR A 76 19.91 61.47 1.70
CA THR A 76 19.33 61.07 2.99
C THR A 76 18.20 60.07 2.81
N TRP A 77 17.33 60.29 1.84
CA TRP A 77 16.18 59.40 1.60
C TRP A 77 16.58 58.12 0.87
N ILE A 78 17.59 58.16 0.01
CA ILE A 78 18.20 56.95 -0.57
C ILE A 78 18.80 56.09 0.54
N TYR A 79 19.56 56.66 1.48
CA TYR A 79 20.10 55.93 2.63
C TYR A 79 18.98 55.28 3.46
N ARG A 80 17.89 56.01 3.74
CA ARG A 80 16.71 55.48 4.46
C ARG A 80 16.05 54.37 3.70
N ALA A 81 15.89 54.49 2.39
CA ALA A 81 15.29 53.45 1.53
C ALA A 81 16.16 52.18 1.50
N LEU A 82 17.49 52.31 1.42
CA LEU A 82 18.42 51.20 1.53
C LEU A 82 18.36 50.54 2.89
N THR A 83 18.29 51.32 3.96
CA THR A 83 18.12 50.80 5.33
C THR A 83 16.78 50.06 5.47
N PHE A 84 15.69 50.61 4.91
CA PHE A 84 14.41 49.95 4.87
C PHE A 84 14.46 48.59 4.15
N LEU A 85 15.14 48.48 2.99
CA LEU A 85 15.35 47.23 2.28
C LEU A 85 16.06 46.18 3.15
N VAL A 86 17.12 46.58 3.87
CA VAL A 86 17.88 45.69 4.74
C VAL A 86 17.04 45.21 5.93
N ILE A 87 16.32 46.12 6.59
CA ILE A 87 15.46 45.75 7.74
C ILE A 87 14.25 44.93 7.31
N SER A 88 13.73 45.15 6.10
CA SER A 88 12.63 44.41 5.54
C SER A 88 13.01 42.98 5.06
N CYS A 89 14.27 42.56 5.22
CA CYS A 89 14.65 41.19 4.91
C CYS A 89 13.93 40.21 5.85
N PRO A 90 13.14 39.26 5.34
CA PRO A 90 12.46 38.28 6.18
C PRO A 90 13.39 37.14 6.61
N CYS A 91 14.63 37.48 7.04
CA CYS A 91 15.69 36.50 7.30
C CYS A 91 15.26 35.44 8.34
N ALA A 92 14.52 35.84 9.38
CA ALA A 92 14.00 34.93 10.38
C ALA A 92 13.03 33.91 9.76
N LEU A 93 12.14 34.34 8.84
CA LEU A 93 11.22 33.47 8.13
C LEU A 93 11.96 32.50 7.20
N VAL A 94 12.95 33.02 6.46
CA VAL A 94 13.74 32.21 5.50
C VAL A 94 14.55 31.12 6.20
N ILE A 95 15.01 31.36 7.45
CA ILE A 95 15.75 30.37 8.24
C ILE A 95 14.81 29.44 8.99
N SER A 96 13.72 29.96 9.58
CA SER A 96 12.83 29.15 10.44
C SER A 96 12.04 28.10 9.67
N ILE A 97 11.63 28.39 8.43
CA ILE A 97 10.86 27.44 7.62
C ILE A 97 11.66 26.18 7.30
N PRO A 98 12.88 26.25 6.69
CA PRO A 98 13.70 25.05 6.49
C PRO A 98 13.99 24.30 7.80
N LEU A 99 14.28 25.02 8.89
CA LEU A 99 14.56 24.40 10.18
C LEU A 99 13.33 23.62 10.71
N SER A 100 12.13 24.15 10.53
CA SER A 100 10.89 23.45 10.91
C SER A 100 10.69 22.18 10.08
N PHE A 101 10.92 22.23 8.76
CA PHE A 101 10.86 21.05 7.90
C PHE A 101 11.92 20.01 8.27
N PHE A 102 13.16 20.40 8.58
CA PHE A 102 14.18 19.48 9.07
C PHE A 102 13.77 18.84 10.40
N GLY A 103 13.17 19.62 11.30
CA GLY A 103 12.60 19.12 12.54
C GLY A 103 11.48 18.11 12.29
N GLY A 104 10.58 18.41 11.35
CA GLY A 104 9.50 17.51 10.94
C GLY A 104 10.00 16.20 10.30
N ILE A 105 10.94 16.28 9.36
CA ILE A 105 11.56 15.09 8.74
C ILE A 105 12.28 14.24 9.80
N GLY A 106 13.03 14.88 10.71
CA GLY A 106 13.68 14.20 11.82
C GLY A 106 12.68 13.56 12.80
N GLY A 107 11.55 14.23 13.06
CA GLY A 107 10.43 13.69 13.85
C GLY A 107 9.80 12.46 13.19
N ALA A 108 9.53 12.53 11.89
CA ALA A 108 9.01 11.42 11.09
C ALA A 108 9.97 10.22 11.11
N SER A 109 11.27 10.46 10.93
CA SER A 109 12.29 9.41 10.97
C SER A 109 12.33 8.68 12.32
N LYS A 110 12.15 9.40 13.44
CA LYS A 110 12.12 8.79 14.78
C LYS A 110 10.95 7.82 14.99
N ILE A 111 9.83 8.02 14.30
CA ILE A 111 8.69 7.11 14.35
C ILE A 111 8.73 6.04 13.25
N GLY A 112 9.86 5.92 12.53
CA GLY A 112 10.04 4.93 11.47
C GLY A 112 9.41 5.31 10.13
N VAL A 113 9.25 6.60 9.84
CA VAL A 113 8.75 7.11 8.56
C VAL A 113 9.83 7.94 7.87
N LEU A 114 10.29 7.49 6.71
CA LEU A 114 11.23 8.21 5.88
C LEU A 114 10.47 9.10 4.89
N VAL A 115 10.66 10.42 4.97
CA VAL A 115 10.09 11.39 4.04
C VAL A 115 11.21 11.93 3.15
N LYS A 116 11.09 11.76 1.83
CA LYS A 116 12.15 12.09 0.87
C LYS A 116 12.27 13.57 0.53
N GLY A 117 11.42 14.43 1.09
CA GLY A 117 11.48 15.87 0.86
C GLY A 117 10.48 16.66 1.69
N SER A 118 10.80 17.92 1.97
CA SER A 118 9.95 18.85 2.75
C SER A 118 8.59 19.10 2.10
N ASN A 119 8.53 19.12 0.77
CA ASN A 119 7.31 19.27 0.00
C ASN A 119 6.31 18.13 0.23
N TYR A 120 6.79 16.93 0.55
CA TYR A 120 5.93 15.79 0.84
C TYR A 120 5.35 15.83 2.26
N LEU A 121 6.02 16.46 3.22
CA LEU A 121 5.40 16.76 4.51
C LEU A 121 4.22 17.72 4.37
N GLU A 122 4.39 18.80 3.59
CA GLU A 122 3.31 19.74 3.30
C GLU A 122 2.15 19.07 2.56
N ALA A 123 2.45 18.18 1.58
CA ALA A 123 1.46 17.43 0.85
C ALA A 123 0.69 16.45 1.74
N LEU A 124 1.38 15.76 2.67
CA LEU A 124 0.74 14.88 3.65
C LEU A 124 -0.23 15.64 4.56
N ALA A 125 0.16 16.84 5.02
CA ALA A 125 -0.70 17.70 5.85
C ALA A 125 -1.98 18.16 5.11
N ASN A 126 -1.94 18.27 3.78
CA ASN A 126 -3.06 18.65 2.93
C ASN A 126 -3.80 17.44 2.30
N THR A 127 -3.47 16.21 2.70
CA THR A 127 -4.10 15.00 2.16
C THR A 127 -5.55 14.91 2.61
N GLU A 128 -6.47 14.77 1.65
CA GLU A 128 -7.89 14.57 1.90
C GLU A 128 -8.40 13.20 1.46
N VAL A 129 -7.67 12.52 0.56
CA VAL A 129 -8.01 11.19 0.06
C VAL A 129 -6.83 10.27 0.26
N VAL A 130 -7.05 9.13 0.90
CA VAL A 130 -6.03 8.07 1.02
C VAL A 130 -6.52 6.83 0.30
N VAL A 131 -5.72 6.35 -0.64
CA VAL A 131 -5.98 5.16 -1.46
C VAL A 131 -4.97 4.09 -1.07
N PHE A 132 -5.45 2.91 -0.75
CA PHE A 132 -4.63 1.78 -0.33
C PHE A 132 -4.66 0.67 -1.37
N ASP A 133 -3.52 0.04 -1.62
CA ASP A 133 -3.54 -1.34 -2.09
C ASP A 133 -4.00 -2.27 -0.97
N LYS A 134 -4.49 -3.46 -1.32
CA LYS A 134 -4.90 -4.45 -0.32
C LYS A 134 -3.72 -5.24 0.21
N THR A 135 -3.07 -6.00 -0.68
CA THR A 135 -2.10 -7.05 -0.33
C THR A 135 -0.76 -6.46 0.09
N GLY A 136 -0.20 -6.90 1.24
CA GLY A 136 1.04 -6.35 1.78
C GLY A 136 0.91 -4.95 2.42
N THR A 137 -0.17 -4.21 2.12
CA THR A 137 -0.44 -2.86 2.61
C THR A 137 -1.43 -2.85 3.77
N LEU A 138 -2.70 -3.19 3.55
CA LEU A 138 -3.72 -3.35 4.60
C LEU A 138 -3.73 -4.76 5.19
N THR A 139 -3.23 -5.72 4.42
CA THR A 139 -3.05 -7.11 4.82
C THR A 139 -1.57 -7.45 4.89
N LYS A 140 -1.24 -8.60 5.49
CA LYS A 140 0.15 -9.05 5.66
C LYS A 140 0.78 -9.59 4.36
N GLY A 141 -0.02 -9.82 3.31
CA GLY A 141 0.43 -10.53 2.11
C GLY A 141 0.73 -12.01 2.37
N SER A 142 0.30 -12.53 3.52
CA SER A 142 0.46 -13.91 3.93
C SER A 142 -0.89 -14.56 4.13
N PHE A 143 -1.03 -15.76 3.58
CA PHE A 143 -2.22 -16.57 3.77
C PHE A 143 -2.29 -17.11 5.21
N ALA A 144 -3.48 -17.06 5.80
CA ALA A 144 -3.77 -17.64 7.11
C ALA A 144 -5.12 -18.37 7.08
N VAL A 145 -5.25 -19.40 7.90
CA VAL A 145 -6.53 -20.07 8.12
C VAL A 145 -7.46 -19.11 8.86
N SER A 146 -8.58 -18.75 8.24
CA SER A 146 -9.56 -17.83 8.81
C SER A 146 -10.76 -18.54 9.44
N GLU A 147 -11.20 -19.66 8.85
CA GLU A 147 -12.36 -20.42 9.33
C GLU A 147 -12.13 -21.91 9.08
N ILE A 148 -12.65 -22.75 9.98
CA ILE A 148 -12.63 -24.22 9.86
C ILE A 148 -14.07 -24.73 10.03
N HIS A 149 -14.57 -25.44 9.02
CA HIS A 149 -15.93 -25.99 9.01
C HIS A 149 -15.88 -27.52 8.96
N PRO A 150 -15.78 -28.21 10.10
CA PRO A 150 -15.72 -29.67 10.15
C PRO A 150 -17.10 -30.32 9.94
N VAL A 151 -17.10 -31.51 9.35
CA VAL A 151 -18.28 -32.37 9.21
C VAL A 151 -18.00 -33.74 9.82
N GLY A 152 -18.70 -34.07 10.90
CA GLY A 152 -18.57 -35.37 11.59
C GLY A 152 -17.29 -35.52 12.44
N MET A 153 -16.52 -34.47 12.63
CA MET A 153 -15.30 -34.46 13.47
C MET A 153 -15.10 -33.09 14.14
N LYS A 154 -14.08 -32.97 14.99
CA LYS A 154 -13.72 -31.69 15.64
C LYS A 154 -12.84 -30.86 14.71
N GLU A 155 -12.86 -29.50 14.86
CA GLU A 155 -12.01 -28.57 14.11
C GLU A 155 -10.52 -28.94 14.18
N ALA A 156 -10.02 -29.24 15.39
CA ALA A 156 -8.64 -29.64 15.59
C ALA A 156 -8.24 -30.91 14.82
N GLN A 157 -9.17 -31.86 14.66
CA GLN A 157 -8.93 -33.07 13.88
C GLN A 157 -8.90 -32.79 12.37
N LEU A 158 -9.81 -31.93 11.90
CA LEU A 158 -9.82 -31.54 10.50
C LEU A 158 -8.53 -30.79 10.12
N LEU A 159 -8.10 -29.86 10.98
CA LEU A 159 -6.86 -29.11 10.79
C LEU A 159 -5.61 -30.01 10.84
N GLU A 160 -5.59 -30.98 11.76
CA GLU A 160 -4.52 -31.98 11.83
C GLU A 160 -4.41 -32.77 10.53
N LEU A 161 -5.52 -33.35 10.04
CA LEU A 161 -5.54 -34.12 8.80
C LEU A 161 -5.09 -33.29 7.60
N ALA A 162 -5.52 -32.02 7.54
CA ALA A 162 -5.10 -31.09 6.50
C ALA A 162 -3.60 -30.80 6.56
N ALA A 163 -3.06 -30.52 7.75
CA ALA A 163 -1.65 -30.22 7.95
C ALA A 163 -0.75 -31.40 7.57
N TYR A 164 -1.15 -32.63 7.94
CA TYR A 164 -0.44 -33.85 7.59
C TYR A 164 -0.50 -34.15 6.09
N ALA A 165 -1.66 -33.94 5.43
CA ALA A 165 -1.79 -34.13 3.98
C ALA A 165 -0.95 -33.14 3.17
N GLU A 166 -0.84 -31.89 3.65
CA GLU A 166 -0.14 -30.78 2.99
C GLU A 166 1.33 -30.64 3.38
N ASP A 167 1.87 -31.56 4.22
CA ASP A 167 3.22 -31.39 4.78
C ASP A 167 4.32 -31.40 3.70
N TYR A 168 4.16 -32.16 2.67
CA TYR A 168 5.13 -32.28 1.59
C TYR A 168 5.03 -31.15 0.54
N SER A 169 4.03 -30.26 0.67
CA SER A 169 3.84 -29.13 -0.24
C SER A 169 4.46 -27.84 0.35
N ASN A 170 5.15 -27.08 -0.50
CA ASN A 170 5.65 -25.75 -0.19
C ASN A 170 4.73 -24.62 -0.70
N HIS A 171 3.51 -24.97 -1.11
CA HIS A 171 2.54 -23.99 -1.56
C HIS A 171 2.14 -23.05 -0.40
N PRO A 172 1.95 -21.73 -0.61
CA PRO A 172 1.58 -20.79 0.46
C PRO A 172 0.33 -21.21 1.25
N ILE A 173 -0.65 -21.84 0.60
CA ILE A 173 -1.84 -22.43 1.24
C ILE A 173 -1.46 -23.54 2.21
N SER A 174 -0.58 -24.46 1.79
CA SER A 174 -0.09 -25.56 2.62
C SER A 174 0.68 -25.06 3.83
N LEU A 175 1.53 -24.05 3.63
CA LEU A 175 2.26 -23.39 4.71
C LEU A 175 1.31 -22.74 5.72
N SER A 176 0.22 -22.11 5.27
CA SER A 176 -0.76 -21.49 6.16
C SER A 176 -1.49 -22.51 7.03
N ILE A 177 -1.84 -23.67 6.47
CA ILE A 177 -2.46 -24.79 7.22
C ILE A 177 -1.48 -25.36 8.26
N LYS A 178 -0.22 -25.59 7.88
CA LYS A 178 0.82 -26.07 8.80
C LYS A 178 1.07 -25.09 9.94
N ASN A 179 1.14 -23.80 9.63
CA ASN A 179 1.32 -22.74 10.64
C ASN A 179 0.12 -22.68 11.62
N ALA A 180 -1.10 -22.82 11.11
CA ALA A 180 -2.30 -22.85 11.94
C ALA A 180 -2.34 -24.08 12.85
N TYR A 181 -1.88 -25.25 12.37
CA TYR A 181 -1.78 -26.46 13.18
C TYR A 181 -0.75 -26.29 14.32
N GLY A 182 0.38 -25.63 14.05
CA GLY A 182 1.36 -25.20 15.07
C GLY A 182 2.06 -26.30 15.84
N GLN A 183 1.84 -27.58 15.50
CA GLN A 183 2.48 -28.72 16.15
C GLN A 183 3.43 -29.42 15.19
N LYS A 184 4.38 -30.18 15.75
CA LYS A 184 5.31 -30.97 14.94
C LYS A 184 4.55 -32.12 14.26
N ILE A 185 4.68 -32.21 12.94
CA ILE A 185 4.10 -33.27 12.14
C ILE A 185 4.97 -34.53 12.28
N ASP A 186 4.37 -35.65 12.63
CA ASP A 186 5.02 -36.96 12.69
C ASP A 186 4.86 -37.65 11.34
N ASN A 187 5.91 -37.56 10.51
CA ASN A 187 5.92 -38.13 9.17
C ASN A 187 5.81 -39.65 9.13
N SER A 188 5.99 -40.36 10.25
CA SER A 188 5.82 -41.81 10.33
C SER A 188 4.34 -42.22 10.16
N ARG A 189 3.40 -41.31 10.39
CA ARG A 189 1.95 -41.51 10.22
C ARG A 189 1.47 -41.30 8.79
N VAL A 190 2.33 -40.73 7.91
CA VAL A 190 1.98 -40.35 6.53
C VAL A 190 2.61 -41.30 5.54
N SER A 191 1.85 -41.80 4.61
CA SER A 191 2.30 -42.62 3.48
C SER A 191 1.56 -42.25 2.20
N ASP A 192 2.05 -42.72 1.04
CA ASP A 192 1.41 -42.59 -0.28
C ASP A 192 0.93 -41.19 -0.62
N VAL A 193 1.83 -40.19 -0.44
CA VAL A 193 1.51 -38.81 -0.78
C VAL A 193 1.61 -38.60 -2.29
N GLN A 194 0.53 -38.08 -2.88
CA GLN A 194 0.44 -37.75 -4.32
C GLN A 194 -0.09 -36.32 -4.47
N GLU A 195 0.71 -35.46 -5.08
CA GLU A 195 0.24 -34.13 -5.49
C GLU A 195 -0.49 -34.26 -6.85
N ILE A 196 -1.73 -33.79 -6.89
CA ILE A 196 -2.57 -33.77 -8.09
C ILE A 196 -2.59 -32.35 -8.62
N ALA A 197 -1.75 -32.09 -9.64
CA ALA A 197 -1.52 -30.74 -10.17
C ALA A 197 -2.84 -29.99 -10.46
N GLY A 198 -2.97 -28.78 -9.88
CA GLY A 198 -4.13 -27.91 -10.04
C GLY A 198 -5.40 -28.38 -9.31
N HIS A 199 -5.34 -29.44 -8.47
CA HIS A 199 -6.48 -30.01 -7.74
C HIS A 199 -6.24 -30.04 -6.24
N GLY A 200 -5.07 -30.49 -5.77
CA GLY A 200 -4.72 -30.64 -4.36
C GLY A 200 -3.84 -31.86 -4.12
N VAL A 201 -3.94 -32.44 -2.93
CA VAL A 201 -3.09 -33.54 -2.45
C VAL A 201 -3.97 -34.72 -2.00
N GLN A 202 -3.47 -35.92 -2.26
CA GLN A 202 -3.94 -37.17 -1.67
C GLN A 202 -2.82 -37.73 -0.80
N ALA A 203 -3.16 -38.17 0.41
CA ALA A 203 -2.22 -38.81 1.32
C ALA A 203 -2.92 -39.92 2.12
N VAL A 204 -2.16 -40.90 2.59
CA VAL A 204 -2.65 -41.89 3.56
C VAL A 204 -2.10 -41.54 4.94
N ILE A 205 -2.98 -41.26 5.89
CA ILE A 205 -2.65 -40.86 7.26
C ILE A 205 -3.28 -41.86 8.22
N ASP A 206 -2.47 -42.54 9.02
CA ASP A 206 -2.91 -43.61 9.94
C ASP A 206 -3.81 -44.67 9.24
N GLY A 207 -3.45 -45.02 8.01
CA GLY A 207 -4.18 -45.98 7.20
C GLY A 207 -5.47 -45.45 6.56
N LYS A 208 -5.79 -44.16 6.71
CA LYS A 208 -6.98 -43.53 6.09
C LYS A 208 -6.56 -42.68 4.88
N THR A 209 -7.33 -42.79 3.81
CA THR A 209 -7.09 -41.94 2.62
C THR A 209 -7.68 -40.57 2.83
N ILE A 210 -6.81 -39.55 2.84
CA ILE A 210 -7.18 -38.16 2.97
C ILE A 210 -7.00 -37.45 1.63
N LEU A 211 -8.00 -36.69 1.22
CA LEU A 211 -7.94 -35.77 0.07
C LEU A 211 -8.07 -34.35 0.61
N ALA A 212 -7.14 -33.47 0.23
CA ALA A 212 -7.18 -32.05 0.54
C ALA A 212 -7.01 -31.25 -0.75
N GLY A 213 -7.95 -30.35 -1.08
CA GLY A 213 -7.85 -29.56 -2.31
C GLY A 213 -9.11 -28.81 -2.67
N ASN A 214 -9.22 -28.42 -3.94
CA ASN A 214 -10.33 -27.63 -4.45
C ASN A 214 -11.56 -28.50 -4.83
N THR A 215 -12.62 -27.83 -5.30
CA THR A 215 -13.86 -28.53 -5.76
C THR A 215 -13.60 -29.55 -6.86
N LYS A 216 -12.66 -29.28 -7.78
CA LYS A 216 -12.31 -30.21 -8.88
C LYS A 216 -11.75 -31.53 -8.34
N LEU A 217 -11.01 -31.50 -7.21
CA LEU A 217 -10.54 -32.74 -6.57
C LEU A 217 -11.70 -33.54 -6.02
N MET A 218 -12.66 -32.90 -5.36
CA MET A 218 -13.87 -33.57 -4.82
C MET A 218 -14.71 -34.18 -5.94
N GLU A 219 -14.91 -33.46 -7.03
CA GLU A 219 -15.66 -33.92 -8.21
C GLU A 219 -14.96 -35.10 -8.88
N LYS A 220 -13.63 -35.02 -9.07
CA LYS A 220 -12.84 -36.13 -9.66
C LYS A 220 -12.89 -37.41 -8.82
N ALA A 221 -12.91 -37.24 -7.49
CA ALA A 221 -13.04 -38.35 -6.55
C ALA A 221 -14.51 -38.80 -6.30
N HIS A 222 -15.47 -38.20 -6.99
CA HIS A 222 -16.92 -38.48 -6.83
C HIS A 222 -17.44 -38.28 -5.40
N ILE A 223 -16.87 -37.33 -4.66
CA ILE A 223 -17.25 -37.05 -3.28
C ILE A 223 -18.32 -35.95 -3.28
N LYS A 224 -19.46 -36.28 -2.62
CA LYS A 224 -20.50 -35.29 -2.37
C LYS A 224 -20.04 -34.35 -1.27
N TYR A 225 -19.90 -33.08 -1.56
CA TYR A 225 -19.47 -32.02 -0.63
C TYR A 225 -20.53 -30.92 -0.56
N THR A 226 -20.47 -30.11 0.50
CA THR A 226 -21.28 -28.90 0.63
C THR A 226 -20.42 -27.71 0.16
N PRO A 227 -20.81 -27.04 -0.93
CA PRO A 227 -20.10 -25.82 -1.37
C PRO A 227 -20.10 -24.77 -0.26
N SER A 228 -18.94 -24.23 0.05
CA SER A 228 -18.84 -23.11 0.98
C SER A 228 -19.22 -21.82 0.28
N SER A 229 -20.04 -20.99 0.93
CA SER A 229 -20.31 -19.60 0.52
C SER A 229 -19.31 -18.61 1.11
N ALA A 230 -18.32 -19.12 1.85
CA ALA A 230 -17.30 -18.26 2.46
C ALA A 230 -16.43 -17.60 1.39
N VAL A 231 -16.04 -16.39 1.67
CA VAL A 231 -15.19 -15.58 0.81
C VAL A 231 -13.74 -15.85 1.19
N GLY A 232 -12.95 -16.41 0.27
CA GLY A 232 -11.55 -16.80 0.46
C GLY A 232 -11.17 -18.02 -0.38
N THR A 233 -9.95 -18.51 -0.20
CA THR A 233 -9.52 -19.77 -0.78
C THR A 233 -10.03 -20.93 0.08
N VAL A 234 -10.85 -21.80 -0.51
CA VAL A 234 -11.44 -22.93 0.21
C VAL A 234 -10.69 -24.21 -0.11
N VAL A 235 -10.15 -24.86 0.93
CA VAL A 235 -9.58 -26.20 0.85
C VAL A 235 -10.60 -27.18 1.42
N TYR A 236 -11.14 -28.05 0.57
CA TYR A 236 -12.07 -29.11 0.93
C TYR A 236 -11.29 -30.35 1.35
N LEU A 237 -11.75 -31.00 2.41
CA LEU A 237 -11.17 -32.26 2.90
C LEU A 237 -12.16 -33.40 2.80
N ALA A 238 -11.62 -34.58 2.45
CA ALA A 238 -12.35 -35.85 2.55
C ALA A 238 -11.48 -36.90 3.22
N CYS A 239 -12.13 -37.81 3.97
CA CYS A 239 -11.53 -38.93 4.66
C CYS A 239 -12.26 -40.21 4.25
N ASP A 240 -11.54 -41.20 3.73
CA ASP A 240 -12.05 -42.49 3.27
C ASP A 240 -13.30 -42.34 2.33
N GLY A 241 -13.18 -41.42 1.39
CA GLY A 241 -14.23 -41.18 0.40
C GLY A 241 -15.45 -40.41 0.92
N LYS A 242 -15.43 -39.91 2.15
CA LYS A 242 -16.49 -39.11 2.74
C LYS A 242 -16.03 -37.67 2.98
N TYR A 243 -16.88 -36.70 2.69
CA TYR A 243 -16.61 -35.29 2.98
C TYR A 243 -16.40 -35.07 4.49
N ALA A 244 -15.29 -34.48 4.86
CA ALA A 244 -14.88 -34.25 6.24
C ALA A 244 -15.01 -32.77 6.66
N GLY A 245 -15.10 -31.84 5.69
CA GLY A 245 -15.21 -30.42 5.98
C GLY A 245 -14.39 -29.56 5.02
N CYS A 246 -14.32 -28.28 5.31
CA CYS A 246 -13.47 -27.36 4.58
C CYS A 246 -12.76 -26.36 5.50
N ILE A 247 -11.63 -25.87 5.00
CA ILE A 247 -10.80 -24.85 5.64
C ILE A 247 -10.77 -23.63 4.72
N ILE A 248 -11.07 -22.45 5.26
CA ILE A 248 -11.03 -21.19 4.54
C ILE A 248 -9.73 -20.48 4.85
N ILE A 249 -9.06 -20.02 3.81
CA ILE A 249 -7.76 -19.37 3.88
C ILE A 249 -7.89 -18.00 3.23
N ASP A 250 -7.56 -16.97 3.97
CA ASP A 250 -7.59 -15.57 3.55
C ASP A 250 -6.24 -14.90 3.79
N ASP A 251 -6.04 -13.75 3.15
CA ASP A 251 -4.96 -12.85 3.47
C ASP A 251 -5.28 -12.11 4.78
N GLU A 252 -4.39 -12.22 5.77
CA GLU A 252 -4.63 -11.69 7.12
C GLU A 252 -4.54 -10.16 7.14
N ILE A 253 -5.59 -9.49 7.62
CA ILE A 253 -5.58 -8.04 7.85
C ILE A 253 -4.53 -7.70 8.92
N LYS A 254 -3.70 -6.68 8.69
CA LYS A 254 -2.73 -6.19 9.68
C LYS A 254 -3.45 -5.73 10.95
N ALA A 255 -2.90 -6.08 12.11
CA ALA A 255 -3.54 -5.81 13.40
C ALA A 255 -3.80 -4.32 13.66
N ASP A 256 -2.95 -3.44 13.10
CA ASP A 256 -3.07 -1.99 13.24
C ASP A 256 -3.91 -1.31 12.14
N ALA A 257 -4.27 -2.02 11.05
CA ALA A 257 -5.00 -1.45 9.92
C ALA A 257 -6.37 -0.85 10.33
N PRO A 258 -7.21 -1.50 11.17
CA PRO A 258 -8.47 -0.88 11.62
C PRO A 258 -8.25 0.42 12.41
N ALA A 259 -7.22 0.43 13.28
CA ALA A 259 -6.85 1.62 14.05
C ALA A 259 -6.31 2.72 13.13
N ALA A 260 -5.51 2.36 12.11
CA ALA A 260 -4.99 3.28 11.12
C ALA A 260 -6.11 4.02 10.38
N ILE A 261 -7.11 3.31 9.87
CA ILE A 261 -8.25 3.92 9.17
C ILE A 261 -9.02 4.88 10.09
N LYS A 262 -9.27 4.47 11.33
CA LYS A 262 -9.94 5.33 12.33
C LYS A 262 -9.13 6.60 12.63
N LEU A 263 -7.81 6.48 12.80
CA LEU A 263 -6.91 7.61 13.04
C LEU A 263 -6.87 8.58 11.85
N LEU A 264 -6.81 8.05 10.62
CA LEU A 264 -6.85 8.86 9.40
C LEU A 264 -8.15 9.68 9.31
N LYS A 265 -9.30 9.05 9.53
CA LYS A 265 -10.59 9.75 9.55
C LYS A 265 -10.62 10.83 10.64
N SER A 266 -10.04 10.56 11.81
CA SER A 266 -9.91 11.55 12.90
C SER A 266 -8.95 12.69 12.57
N ALA A 267 -7.96 12.44 11.70
CA ALA A 267 -7.01 13.46 11.24
C ALA A 267 -7.56 14.34 10.11
N GLY A 268 -8.81 14.11 9.67
CA GLY A 268 -9.48 14.95 8.66
C GLY A 268 -9.48 14.36 7.24
N ILE A 269 -9.06 13.11 7.08
CA ILE A 269 -9.18 12.41 5.79
C ILE A 269 -10.66 12.24 5.46
N ARG A 270 -11.05 12.80 4.32
CA ARG A 270 -12.45 12.83 3.86
C ARG A 270 -12.87 11.51 3.21
N LYS A 271 -11.92 10.78 2.61
CA LYS A 271 -12.20 9.57 1.85
C LYS A 271 -11.07 8.57 1.96
N THR A 272 -11.41 7.34 2.32
CA THR A 272 -10.52 6.18 2.33
C THR A 272 -10.98 5.19 1.27
N VAL A 273 -10.07 4.77 0.39
CA VAL A 273 -10.37 3.93 -0.78
C VAL A 273 -9.43 2.73 -0.79
N MET A 274 -9.90 1.57 -1.20
CA MET A 274 -9.05 0.42 -1.46
C MET A 274 -9.12 0.03 -2.94
N LEU A 275 -7.97 -0.27 -3.53
CA LEU A 275 -7.82 -0.84 -4.86
C LEU A 275 -7.25 -2.25 -4.73
N THR A 276 -7.84 -3.23 -5.42
CA THR A 276 -7.36 -4.61 -5.40
C THR A 276 -7.64 -5.33 -6.72
N GLY A 277 -6.74 -6.26 -7.07
CA GLY A 277 -6.97 -7.21 -8.18
C GLY A 277 -7.86 -8.39 -7.81
N ASP A 278 -8.22 -8.55 -6.52
CA ASP A 278 -9.02 -9.66 -6.05
C ASP A 278 -10.48 -9.58 -6.52
N ALA A 279 -11.16 -10.74 -6.42
CA ALA A 279 -12.58 -10.85 -6.69
C ALA A 279 -13.42 -9.92 -5.81
N ASP A 280 -14.55 -9.46 -6.35
CA ASP A 280 -15.43 -8.47 -5.72
C ASP A 280 -15.85 -8.83 -4.29
N ALA A 281 -16.19 -10.10 -4.05
CA ALA A 281 -16.59 -10.58 -2.73
C ALA A 281 -15.44 -10.43 -1.68
N VAL A 282 -14.20 -10.73 -2.06
CA VAL A 282 -13.01 -10.62 -1.18
C VAL A 282 -12.74 -9.16 -0.85
N GLY A 283 -12.70 -8.30 -1.87
CA GLY A 283 -12.46 -6.88 -1.68
C GLY A 283 -13.52 -6.22 -0.79
N LYS A 284 -14.79 -6.50 -1.02
CA LYS A 284 -15.91 -5.98 -0.21
C LYS A 284 -15.88 -6.45 1.25
N LYS A 285 -15.49 -7.72 1.50
CA LYS A 285 -15.32 -8.27 2.85
C LYS A 285 -14.27 -7.46 3.62
N VAL A 286 -13.07 -7.29 3.05
CA VAL A 286 -11.98 -6.53 3.69
C VAL A 286 -12.35 -5.06 3.88
N ALA A 287 -12.94 -4.42 2.87
CA ALA A 287 -13.37 -3.02 2.96
C ALA A 287 -14.41 -2.81 4.06
N GLY A 288 -15.37 -3.74 4.21
CA GLY A 288 -16.37 -3.73 5.27
C GLY A 288 -15.76 -3.88 6.67
N GLN A 289 -14.82 -4.81 6.83
CA GLN A 289 -14.12 -5.02 8.11
C GLN A 289 -13.28 -3.81 8.54
N LEU A 290 -12.70 -3.09 7.57
CA LEU A 290 -11.90 -1.89 7.81
C LEU A 290 -12.72 -0.59 7.80
N HIS A 291 -14.02 -0.65 7.53
CA HIS A 291 -14.90 0.51 7.39
C HIS A 291 -14.37 1.55 6.39
N LEU A 292 -13.86 1.07 5.24
CA LEU A 292 -13.44 1.94 4.15
C LEU A 292 -14.64 2.56 3.44
N ASP A 293 -14.45 3.76 2.87
CA ASP A 293 -15.54 4.49 2.23
C ASP A 293 -15.85 3.96 0.82
N GLN A 294 -14.82 3.45 0.12
CA GLN A 294 -14.95 2.86 -1.22
C GLN A 294 -13.97 1.71 -1.43
N VAL A 295 -14.34 0.78 -2.31
CA VAL A 295 -13.48 -0.28 -2.80
C VAL A 295 -13.68 -0.47 -4.30
N TYR A 296 -12.59 -0.72 -5.01
CA TYR A 296 -12.58 -1.12 -6.42
C TYR A 296 -11.80 -2.43 -6.53
N THR A 297 -12.41 -3.40 -7.18
CA THR A 297 -11.99 -4.80 -7.23
C THR A 297 -11.69 -5.23 -8.66
N GLU A 298 -11.08 -6.39 -8.84
CA GLU A 298 -10.78 -7.00 -10.15
C GLU A 298 -9.93 -6.10 -11.07
N LEU A 299 -9.08 -5.25 -10.47
CA LEU A 299 -8.28 -4.27 -11.19
C LEU A 299 -6.95 -4.88 -11.68
N LEU A 300 -6.62 -4.64 -12.93
CA LEU A 300 -5.27 -4.80 -13.45
C LEU A 300 -4.39 -3.61 -13.05
N PRO A 301 -3.05 -3.72 -13.12
CA PRO A 301 -2.16 -2.60 -12.76
C PRO A 301 -2.46 -1.28 -13.50
N ALA A 302 -2.80 -1.34 -14.78
CA ALA A 302 -3.21 -0.16 -15.56
C ALA A 302 -4.51 0.46 -15.05
N ASP A 303 -5.50 -0.38 -14.70
CA ASP A 303 -6.79 0.07 -14.17
C ASP A 303 -6.64 0.80 -12.83
N LYS A 304 -5.66 0.37 -12.00
CA LYS A 304 -5.33 1.08 -10.74
C LYS A 304 -4.87 2.51 -11.02
N VAL A 305 -4.01 2.73 -12.02
CA VAL A 305 -3.55 4.07 -12.42
C VAL A 305 -4.72 4.93 -12.88
N ASP A 306 -5.56 4.41 -13.78
CA ASP A 306 -6.73 5.13 -14.30
C ASP A 306 -7.70 5.50 -13.17
N ARG A 307 -7.86 4.61 -12.20
CA ARG A 307 -8.72 4.85 -11.04
C ARG A 307 -8.18 5.96 -10.15
N VAL A 308 -6.87 5.97 -9.88
CA VAL A 308 -6.21 7.05 -9.13
C VAL A 308 -6.30 8.37 -9.90
N GLU A 309 -6.12 8.39 -11.23
CA GLU A 309 -6.32 9.60 -12.04
C GLU A 309 -7.76 10.14 -11.95
N SER A 310 -8.75 9.24 -11.92
CA SER A 310 -10.14 9.63 -11.72
C SER A 310 -10.38 10.24 -10.34
N LEU A 311 -9.76 9.69 -9.28
CA LEU A 311 -9.86 10.21 -7.92
C LEU A 311 -9.12 11.55 -7.76
N LEU A 312 -7.97 11.74 -8.44
CA LEU A 312 -7.24 13.01 -8.49
C LEU A 312 -8.09 14.17 -9.06
N LYS A 313 -9.00 13.86 -10.00
CA LYS A 313 -9.93 14.86 -10.57
C LYS A 313 -11.08 15.21 -9.60
N GLN A 314 -11.36 14.37 -8.62
CA GLN A 314 -12.48 14.53 -7.69
C GLN A 314 -12.10 15.23 -6.37
N LYS A 315 -10.80 15.36 -6.08
CA LYS A 315 -10.32 16.06 -4.88
C LYS A 315 -10.54 17.57 -4.99
N SER A 316 -10.48 18.27 -3.85
CA SER A 316 -10.53 19.73 -3.85
C SER A 316 -9.27 20.32 -4.51
N GLU A 317 -9.32 21.58 -4.92
CA GLU A 317 -8.21 22.26 -5.60
C GLU A 317 -6.92 22.27 -4.78
N LYS A 318 -7.02 22.36 -3.46
CA LYS A 318 -5.89 22.36 -2.52
C LYS A 318 -5.66 21.00 -1.85
N GLY A 319 -6.61 20.07 -1.95
CA GLY A 319 -6.50 18.75 -1.36
C GLY A 319 -5.49 17.88 -2.11
N MET A 320 -4.81 16.99 -1.39
CA MET A 320 -3.87 16.02 -1.94
C MET A 320 -4.42 14.60 -1.82
N LEU A 321 -4.00 13.73 -2.74
CA LEU A 321 -4.28 12.31 -2.72
C LEU A 321 -3.00 11.55 -2.41
N ALA A 322 -3.02 10.75 -1.34
CA ALA A 322 -1.95 9.80 -1.04
C ALA A 322 -2.34 8.40 -1.53
N PHE A 323 -1.41 7.70 -2.17
CA PHE A 323 -1.53 6.28 -2.48
C PHE A 323 -0.54 5.48 -1.65
N VAL A 324 -0.99 4.37 -1.07
CA VAL A 324 -0.21 3.48 -0.22
C VAL A 324 -0.13 2.10 -0.85
N GLY A 325 1.07 1.59 -1.09
CA GLY A 325 1.30 0.28 -1.72
C GLY A 325 2.65 -0.33 -1.32
N ASP A 326 2.87 -1.60 -1.64
CA ASP A 326 4.08 -2.35 -1.27
C ASP A 326 4.80 -3.00 -2.47
N GLY A 327 4.10 -3.26 -3.56
CA GLY A 327 4.57 -4.07 -4.67
C GLY A 327 5.13 -3.29 -5.85
N ILE A 328 5.89 -4.01 -6.69
CA ILE A 328 6.37 -3.49 -7.97
C ILE A 328 5.21 -3.07 -8.89
N ASN A 329 4.05 -3.73 -8.77
CA ASN A 329 2.85 -3.42 -9.54
C ASN A 329 2.24 -2.08 -9.16
N ASP A 330 2.55 -1.56 -7.96
CA ASP A 330 2.05 -0.30 -7.43
C ASP A 330 2.98 0.88 -7.74
N ALA A 331 4.21 0.62 -8.19
CA ALA A 331 5.18 1.67 -8.51
C ALA A 331 4.63 2.74 -9.48
N PRO A 332 3.90 2.39 -10.56
CA PRO A 332 3.28 3.40 -11.43
C PRO A 332 2.23 4.26 -10.71
N VAL A 333 1.48 3.65 -9.79
CA VAL A 333 0.43 4.32 -9.02
C VAL A 333 1.03 5.23 -7.96
N LEU A 334 2.09 4.76 -7.27
CA LEU A 334 2.88 5.54 -6.31
C LEU A 334 3.45 6.80 -6.96
N ALA A 335 4.08 6.65 -8.13
CA ALA A 335 4.65 7.77 -8.90
C ALA A 335 3.56 8.74 -9.40
N ARG A 336 2.33 8.27 -9.66
CA ARG A 336 1.24 9.08 -10.21
C ARG A 336 0.46 9.86 -9.16
N ALA A 337 0.36 9.37 -7.93
CA ALA A 337 -0.32 10.05 -6.82
C ALA A 337 0.35 11.40 -6.48
N ASP A 338 -0.36 12.30 -5.79
CA ASP A 338 0.26 13.52 -5.26
C ASP A 338 1.33 13.17 -4.20
N VAL A 339 1.07 12.12 -3.41
CA VAL A 339 2.03 11.54 -2.46
C VAL A 339 1.99 10.02 -2.57
N GLY A 340 3.08 9.41 -3.00
CA GLY A 340 3.27 7.97 -2.98
C GLY A 340 3.88 7.52 -1.64
N ILE A 341 3.24 6.58 -0.96
CA ILE A 341 3.69 6.01 0.32
C ILE A 341 3.97 4.52 0.12
N ALA A 342 5.22 4.09 0.30
CA ALA A 342 5.58 2.69 0.22
C ALA A 342 5.67 2.05 1.60
N MET A 343 5.29 0.75 1.68
CA MET A 343 5.57 -0.11 2.82
C MET A 343 7.02 -0.60 2.71
N GLY A 344 7.86 -0.35 3.73
CA GLY A 344 9.30 -0.59 3.63
C GLY A 344 9.76 -1.98 4.07
N GLY A 345 9.04 -2.65 4.97
CA GLY A 345 9.46 -3.94 5.51
C GLY A 345 9.30 -5.10 4.52
N LEU A 346 8.22 -5.11 3.75
CA LEU A 346 7.92 -6.09 2.70
C LEU A 346 7.91 -5.48 1.30
N GLY A 347 8.06 -4.14 1.19
CA GLY A 347 7.99 -3.41 -0.07
C GLY A 347 9.11 -3.79 -1.04
N SER A 348 8.79 -3.82 -2.33
CA SER A 348 9.79 -4.01 -3.38
C SER A 348 10.69 -2.77 -3.51
N ASP A 349 11.95 -2.97 -3.89
CA ASP A 349 12.90 -1.87 -4.15
C ASP A 349 12.31 -0.85 -5.14
N ALA A 350 11.59 -1.33 -6.16
CA ALA A 350 10.92 -0.45 -7.14
C ALA A 350 9.80 0.40 -6.52
N ALA A 351 9.01 -0.14 -5.58
CA ALA A 351 8.00 0.62 -4.87
C ALA A 351 8.63 1.65 -3.94
N ILE A 352 9.69 1.25 -3.22
CA ILE A 352 10.45 2.15 -2.35
C ILE A 352 11.05 3.29 -3.16
N GLU A 353 11.63 3.01 -4.33
CA GLU A 353 12.24 4.04 -5.20
C GLU A 353 11.19 5.02 -5.73
N ALA A 354 10.04 4.51 -6.20
CA ALA A 354 8.96 5.32 -6.77
C ALA A 354 8.20 6.16 -5.73
N ALA A 355 8.25 5.80 -4.44
CA ALA A 355 7.52 6.48 -3.38
C ALA A 355 8.22 7.76 -2.89
N ASP A 356 7.43 8.69 -2.37
CA ASP A 356 7.88 9.93 -1.73
C ASP A 356 8.09 9.78 -0.23
N VAL A 357 7.36 8.81 0.35
CA VAL A 357 7.38 8.49 1.77
C VAL A 357 7.48 6.97 1.94
N VAL A 358 8.29 6.50 2.89
CA VAL A 358 8.46 5.07 3.16
C VAL A 358 8.18 4.78 4.62
N LEU A 359 7.29 3.83 4.89
CA LEU A 359 6.98 3.33 6.24
C LEU A 359 7.92 2.16 6.57
N MET A 360 8.98 2.41 7.33
CA MET A 360 10.02 1.42 7.62
C MET A 360 9.54 0.23 8.47
N THR A 361 8.43 0.38 9.19
CA THR A 361 7.90 -0.60 10.17
C THR A 361 6.67 -1.36 9.68
N ASP A 362 6.29 -1.26 8.43
CA ASP A 362 5.11 -1.92 7.84
C ASP A 362 3.76 -1.68 8.56
N GLU A 363 3.66 -0.58 9.31
CA GLU A 363 2.51 -0.22 10.12
C GLU A 363 1.71 0.92 9.45
N PRO A 364 0.53 0.66 8.85
CA PRO A 364 -0.31 1.71 8.25
C PRO A 364 -0.70 2.84 9.21
N SER A 365 -0.74 2.60 10.52
CA SER A 365 -1.05 3.62 11.54
C SER A 365 -0.05 4.78 11.58
N LYS A 366 1.19 4.55 11.11
CA LYS A 366 2.23 5.58 11.01
C LYS A 366 1.89 6.70 10.04
N ILE A 367 1.01 6.44 9.04
CA ILE A 367 0.54 7.48 8.11
C ILE A 367 -0.19 8.57 8.88
N ALA A 368 -1.12 8.22 9.76
CA ALA A 368 -1.83 9.19 10.57
C ALA A 368 -0.92 9.91 11.59
N ALA A 369 0.16 9.26 12.03
CA ALA A 369 1.13 9.85 12.93
C ALA A 369 1.97 10.91 12.22
N VAL A 370 2.46 10.62 11.01
CA VAL A 370 3.29 11.57 10.24
C VAL A 370 2.48 12.78 9.75
N MET A 371 1.18 12.62 9.48
CA MET A 371 0.29 13.74 9.12
C MET A 371 0.09 14.77 10.23
N LYS A 372 0.44 14.44 11.48
CA LYS A 372 0.33 15.34 12.65
C LYS A 372 1.63 16.06 13.00
N ILE A 373 2.72 15.73 12.33
CA ILE A 373 4.02 16.36 12.47
C ILE A 373 4.07 17.67 11.69
#